data_97f420371f07752e291412f7ee1f6751
#
_entry.id   97f420371f07752e291412f7ee1f6751
#
_cell.length_a   1.000
_cell.length_b   1.000
_cell.length_c   1.000
_cell.angle_alpha   90.00
_cell.angle_beta   90.00
_cell.angle_gamma   90.00
#
_symmetry.space_group_name_H-M   'P 1'
#
loop_
_entity.id
_entity.type
_entity.pdbx_description
1 polymer ?
#
loop_
_entity_poly.entity_id
_entity_poly.type
_entity_poly.pdbx_seq_one_letter_code
_entity_poly.pdbx_strand_id
1 'polypeptide(L)'
;ILNKILYTFLAIVLLTSCEDSVAQTKEIRMEKPGELGMNADSLAGKVQEQAIGAVESLNDQIVAEASEALAQVYVALDALEAKDTKGALVALEKSTGKLNILLARKPDLALVPIEVSVKTVDLVADLETIRDIKRAARQALKEDYFQVLRYELAKLASELQVTKVELPLATFPEAMKSAAALIDKGKTDEAKVVLYTALNTLVISEERIPLPILRAQALIAQAITDDASNEDKKKEVLALLDNAEYQLIMAEELGYGDRDREYKELNKTIKELKKSVKDDGDSQALFEKFKTKLADFKKRIAS
;
A
#
# COMPACT_ATOMS: atom_id res chain seq x y z
N ILE A 1 -81.93 -27.97 -15.63
CA ILE A 1 -82.14 -27.43 -14.28
C ILE A 1 -81.01 -27.97 -13.41
N LEU A 2 -79.99 -27.27 -13.32
CA LEU A 2 -79.50 -26.50 -12.22
C LEU A 2 -78.76 -27.28 -11.12
N ASN A 3 -77.50 -27.23 -11.02
CA ASN A 3 -76.86 -26.51 -9.93
C ASN A 3 -75.35 -26.36 -10.12
N LYS A 4 -74.92 -25.11 -10.16
CA LYS A 4 -73.57 -24.71 -10.08
C LYS A 4 -73.08 -24.80 -8.65
N ILE A 5 -72.04 -25.58 -8.39
CA ILE A 5 -71.31 -25.52 -7.13
C ILE A 5 -69.94 -24.85 -7.46
N LEU A 6 -69.84 -23.67 -6.93
CA LEU A 6 -68.66 -22.81 -7.00
C LEU A 6 -67.68 -23.28 -5.93
N TYR A 7 -66.52 -23.87 -6.35
CA TYR A 7 -65.41 -24.12 -5.47
C TYR A 7 -64.42 -22.95 -5.57
N THR A 8 -64.49 -22.08 -4.60
CA THR A 8 -63.47 -21.10 -4.34
C THR A 8 -62.28 -21.78 -3.70
N PHE A 9 -61.25 -22.03 -4.51
CA PHE A 9 -59.91 -22.37 -4.01
C PHE A 9 -59.24 -21.08 -3.56
N LEU A 10 -59.18 -20.88 -2.25
CA LEU A 10 -58.34 -19.86 -1.62
C LEU A 10 -56.88 -20.35 -1.61
N ALA A 11 -56.10 -20.02 -2.63
CA ALA A 11 -54.65 -20.25 -2.62
C ALA A 11 -54.01 -19.22 -1.72
N ILE A 12 -53.71 -19.60 -0.49
CA ILE A 12 -52.80 -18.82 0.38
C ILE A 12 -51.40 -19.02 -0.15
N VAL A 13 -50.94 -18.05 -0.92
CA VAL A 13 -49.51 -17.91 -1.28
C VAL A 13 -48.80 -17.35 -0.06
N LEU A 14 -48.16 -18.23 0.70
CA LEU A 14 -47.16 -17.87 1.69
C LEU A 14 -45.94 -17.36 0.91
N LEU A 15 -45.90 -16.04 0.66
CA LEU A 15 -44.69 -15.35 0.34
C LEU A 15 -43.81 -15.37 1.60
N THR A 16 -42.98 -16.38 1.74
CA THR A 16 -41.79 -16.29 2.58
C THR A 16 -40.88 -15.28 1.92
N SER A 17 -40.97 -14.02 2.34
CA SER A 17 -39.93 -13.04 2.11
C SER A 17 -38.67 -13.57 2.78
N CYS A 18 -37.74 -14.09 1.98
CA CYS A 18 -36.36 -14.12 2.36
C CYS A 18 -35.96 -12.66 2.56
N GLU A 19 -36.05 -12.18 3.78
CA GLU A 19 -35.27 -11.02 4.19
C GLU A 19 -33.81 -11.43 4.11
N ASP A 20 -33.18 -11.09 3.02
CA ASP A 20 -31.73 -10.99 2.97
C ASP A 20 -31.31 -10.12 4.14
N SER A 21 -30.87 -10.74 5.20
CA SER A 21 -30.18 -10.10 6.31
C SER A 21 -28.81 -9.63 5.79
N VAL A 22 -28.83 -8.59 4.95
CA VAL A 22 -27.67 -7.74 4.78
C VAL A 22 -27.39 -7.20 6.17
N ALA A 23 -26.39 -7.78 6.82
CA ALA A 23 -25.89 -7.31 8.10
C ALA A 23 -25.66 -5.81 7.93
N GLN A 24 -26.54 -5.01 8.50
CA GLN A 24 -26.36 -3.56 8.58
C GLN A 24 -25.09 -3.35 9.39
N THR A 25 -23.99 -3.20 8.69
CA THR A 25 -22.74 -2.73 9.29
C THR A 25 -23.10 -1.36 9.87
N LYS A 26 -23.19 -1.29 11.20
CA LYS A 26 -23.50 -0.06 11.93
C LYS A 26 -22.46 0.96 11.48
N GLU A 27 -22.87 1.91 10.64
CA GLU A 27 -21.98 3.00 10.21
C GLU A 27 -21.42 3.68 11.46
N ILE A 28 -20.11 3.64 11.60
CA ILE A 28 -19.44 4.37 12.68
C ILE A 28 -19.50 5.84 12.29
N ARG A 29 -20.48 6.55 12.85
CA ARG A 29 -20.61 7.99 12.70
C ARG A 29 -19.65 8.65 13.68
N MET A 30 -18.47 9.00 13.22
CA MET A 30 -17.54 9.85 13.95
C MET A 30 -17.34 11.12 13.15
N GLU A 31 -17.59 12.27 13.79
CA GLU A 31 -17.24 13.57 13.23
C GLU A 31 -15.73 13.80 13.35
N LYS A 32 -15.19 14.60 12.43
CA LYS A 32 -13.78 15.00 12.51
C LYS A 32 -13.54 15.75 13.81
N PRO A 33 -12.56 15.35 14.63
CA PRO A 33 -12.24 16.09 15.87
C PRO A 33 -11.92 17.55 15.60
N GLY A 34 -12.43 18.45 16.43
CA GLY A 34 -12.25 19.91 16.27
C GLY A 34 -10.82 20.35 16.56
N GLU A 35 -10.15 19.69 17.51
CA GLU A 35 -8.78 19.96 17.92
C GLU A 35 -7.87 18.79 17.55
N LEU A 36 -6.70 19.08 16.98
CA LEU A 36 -5.73 18.05 16.56
C LEU A 36 -4.90 17.53 17.75
N GLY A 37 -4.72 18.33 18.80
CA GLY A 37 -3.82 18.04 19.93
C GLY A 37 -2.35 18.30 19.63
N MET A 38 -2.01 18.66 18.38
CA MET A 38 -0.68 19.10 17.96
C MET A 38 -0.77 20.02 16.75
N ASN A 39 0.34 20.66 16.38
CA ASN A 39 0.41 21.48 15.17
C ASN A 39 0.29 20.59 13.90
N ALA A 40 -0.51 21.01 12.91
CA ALA A 40 -0.74 20.28 11.68
C ALA A 40 0.55 20.08 10.85
N ASP A 41 1.42 21.10 10.80
CA ASP A 41 2.70 21.01 10.12
C ASP A 41 3.64 20.01 10.80
N SER A 42 3.57 19.92 12.14
CA SER A 42 4.32 18.93 12.92
C SER A 42 3.84 17.51 12.63
N LEU A 43 2.52 17.30 12.49
CA LEU A 43 1.98 16.00 12.08
C LEU A 43 2.43 15.64 10.66
N ALA A 44 2.33 16.58 9.72
CA ALA A 44 2.78 16.39 8.35
C ALA A 44 4.29 16.06 8.29
N GLY A 45 5.11 16.78 9.06
CA GLY A 45 6.55 16.52 9.20
C GLY A 45 6.85 15.12 9.73
N LYS A 46 6.16 14.68 10.77
CA LYS A 46 6.32 13.31 11.33
C LYS A 46 5.91 12.22 10.34
N VAL A 47 4.84 12.42 9.59
CA VAL A 47 4.41 11.49 8.54
C VAL A 47 5.43 11.45 7.40
N GLN A 48 5.95 12.61 7.00
CA GLN A 48 7.01 12.71 6.00
C GLN A 48 8.30 12.04 6.46
N GLU A 49 8.71 12.21 7.70
CA GLU A 49 9.87 11.54 8.29
C GLU A 49 9.71 10.01 8.28
N GLN A 50 8.54 9.50 8.67
CA GLN A 50 8.24 8.07 8.57
C GLN A 50 8.28 7.57 7.11
N ALA A 51 7.79 8.36 6.16
CA ALA A 51 7.85 8.06 4.74
C ALA A 51 9.30 8.02 4.23
N ILE A 52 10.10 9.03 4.59
CA ILE A 52 11.54 9.11 4.22
C ILE A 52 12.28 7.91 4.81
N GLY A 53 12.10 7.60 6.09
CA GLY A 53 12.75 6.46 6.73
C GLY A 53 12.39 5.12 6.08
N ALA A 54 11.15 4.94 5.63
CA ALA A 54 10.76 3.76 4.87
C ALA A 54 11.47 3.70 3.50
N VAL A 55 11.60 4.84 2.80
CA VAL A 55 12.31 4.94 1.52
C VAL A 55 13.80 4.69 1.69
N GLU A 56 14.44 5.30 2.69
CA GLU A 56 15.86 5.11 2.99
C GLU A 56 16.16 3.64 3.28
N SER A 57 15.36 3.00 4.12
CA SER A 57 15.50 1.56 4.41
C SER A 57 15.36 0.68 3.15
N LEU A 58 14.59 1.09 2.15
CA LEU A 58 14.45 0.39 0.87
C LEU A 58 15.60 0.71 -0.07
N ASN A 59 16.06 1.97 -0.11
CA ASN A 59 17.22 2.36 -0.90
C ASN A 59 18.50 1.67 -0.44
N ASP A 60 18.67 1.43 0.87
CA ASP A 60 19.79 0.65 1.42
C ASP A 60 19.80 -0.81 0.93
N GLN A 61 18.67 -1.30 0.40
CA GLN A 61 18.56 -2.62 -0.21
C GLN A 61 18.99 -2.63 -1.68
N ILE A 62 19.09 -1.46 -2.32
CA ILE A 62 19.53 -1.37 -3.71
C ILE A 62 20.97 -1.86 -3.83
N VAL A 63 21.17 -2.79 -4.76
CA VAL A 63 22.49 -3.32 -5.05
C VAL A 63 23.09 -2.57 -6.23
N ALA A 64 24.04 -1.67 -5.93
CA ALA A 64 24.65 -0.80 -6.92
C ALA A 64 25.26 -1.56 -8.11
N GLU A 65 25.91 -2.70 -7.85
CA GLU A 65 26.48 -3.57 -8.90
C GLU A 65 25.41 -4.09 -9.89
N ALA A 66 24.18 -4.35 -9.40
CA ALA A 66 23.08 -4.81 -10.28
C ALA A 66 22.50 -3.64 -11.09
N SER A 67 22.35 -2.47 -10.49
CA SER A 67 21.91 -1.25 -11.20
C SER A 67 22.91 -0.84 -12.29
N GLU A 68 24.21 -0.90 -11.98
CA GLU A 68 25.27 -0.64 -12.96
C GLU A 68 25.30 -1.72 -14.07
N ALA A 69 25.07 -2.99 -13.73
CA ALA A 69 24.97 -4.05 -14.73
C ALA A 69 23.82 -3.82 -15.70
N LEU A 70 22.64 -3.41 -15.19
CA LEU A 70 21.50 -3.01 -16.02
C LEU A 70 21.83 -1.83 -16.93
N ALA A 71 22.48 -0.81 -16.41
CA ALA A 71 22.92 0.33 -17.21
C ALA A 71 23.82 -0.10 -18.39
N GLN A 72 24.71 -1.09 -18.19
CA GLN A 72 25.54 -1.62 -19.27
C GLN A 72 24.72 -2.36 -20.33
N VAL A 73 23.58 -2.93 -20.02
CA VAL A 73 22.66 -3.53 -21.01
C VAL A 73 22.10 -2.48 -21.95
N TYR A 74 21.68 -1.33 -21.42
CA TYR A 74 21.25 -0.19 -22.24
C TYR A 74 22.37 0.34 -23.13
N VAL A 75 23.59 0.48 -22.57
CA VAL A 75 24.78 0.85 -23.38
C VAL A 75 25.03 -0.16 -24.51
N ALA A 76 24.86 -1.47 -24.26
CA ALA A 76 24.98 -2.48 -25.30
C ALA A 76 23.90 -2.35 -26.40
N LEU A 77 22.65 -2.06 -26.01
CA LEU A 77 21.56 -1.82 -26.96
C LEU A 77 21.83 -0.58 -27.83
N ASP A 78 22.25 0.53 -27.22
CA ASP A 78 22.60 1.77 -27.94
C ASP A 78 23.76 1.54 -28.91
N ALA A 79 24.79 0.78 -28.51
CA ALA A 79 25.89 0.41 -29.36
C ALA A 79 25.46 -0.47 -30.55
N LEU A 80 24.53 -1.43 -30.33
CA LEU A 80 23.94 -2.24 -31.40
C LEU A 80 23.12 -1.40 -32.38
N GLU A 81 22.37 -0.40 -31.90
CA GLU A 81 21.66 0.53 -32.78
C GLU A 81 22.64 1.38 -33.61
N ALA A 82 23.77 1.77 -33.03
CA ALA A 82 24.85 2.45 -33.73
C ALA A 82 25.73 1.54 -34.62
N LYS A 83 25.44 0.23 -34.68
CA LYS A 83 26.22 -0.81 -35.37
C LYS A 83 27.63 -0.99 -34.81
N ASP A 84 27.89 -0.53 -33.58
CA ASP A 84 29.13 -0.74 -32.84
C ASP A 84 29.08 -2.07 -32.07
N THR A 85 29.33 -3.19 -32.77
CA THR A 85 29.33 -4.51 -32.16
C THR A 85 30.41 -4.68 -31.09
N LYS A 86 31.55 -4.00 -31.24
CA LYS A 86 32.64 -4.08 -30.27
C LYS A 86 32.28 -3.36 -28.97
N GLY A 87 31.69 -2.18 -29.07
CA GLY A 87 31.16 -1.44 -27.90
C GLY A 87 30.09 -2.25 -27.18
N ALA A 88 29.18 -2.89 -27.92
CA ALA A 88 28.16 -3.75 -27.34
C ALA A 88 28.74 -4.92 -26.56
N LEU A 89 29.72 -5.64 -27.11
CA LEU A 89 30.39 -6.76 -26.43
C LEU A 89 31.08 -6.32 -25.14
N VAL A 90 31.80 -5.19 -25.15
CA VAL A 90 32.44 -4.63 -23.96
C VAL A 90 31.42 -4.30 -22.87
N ALA A 91 30.28 -3.73 -23.25
CA ALA A 91 29.21 -3.43 -22.30
C ALA A 91 28.58 -4.71 -21.70
N LEU A 92 28.32 -5.74 -22.53
CA LEU A 92 27.79 -7.03 -22.05
C LEU A 92 28.80 -7.76 -21.16
N GLU A 93 30.10 -7.69 -21.44
CA GLU A 93 31.15 -8.25 -20.57
C GLU A 93 31.12 -7.60 -19.19
N LYS A 94 31.04 -6.27 -19.13
CA LYS A 94 30.93 -5.52 -17.86
C LYS A 94 29.67 -5.90 -17.08
N SER A 95 28.53 -5.96 -17.76
CA SER A 95 27.27 -6.36 -17.16
C SER A 95 27.35 -7.79 -16.56
N THR A 96 27.78 -8.74 -17.37
CA THR A 96 27.91 -10.15 -16.97
C THR A 96 28.90 -10.34 -15.84
N GLY A 97 30.06 -9.65 -15.88
CA GLY A 97 31.07 -9.69 -14.83
C GLY A 97 30.54 -9.24 -13.48
N LYS A 98 29.83 -8.10 -13.42
CA LYS A 98 29.23 -7.58 -12.20
C LYS A 98 28.20 -8.56 -11.61
N LEU A 99 27.29 -9.08 -12.44
CA LEU A 99 26.23 -10.00 -12.00
C LEU A 99 26.79 -11.35 -11.54
N ASN A 100 27.80 -11.89 -12.21
CA ASN A 100 28.45 -13.14 -11.79
C ASN A 100 29.17 -12.99 -10.45
N ILE A 101 29.84 -11.86 -10.21
CA ILE A 101 30.47 -11.56 -8.90
C ILE A 101 29.41 -11.44 -7.82
N LEU A 102 28.29 -10.76 -8.10
CA LEU A 102 27.20 -10.63 -7.16
C LEU A 102 26.57 -12.00 -6.84
N LEU A 103 26.32 -12.84 -7.84
CA LEU A 103 25.80 -14.18 -7.68
C LEU A 103 26.74 -15.08 -6.85
N ALA A 104 28.05 -14.97 -7.06
CA ALA A 104 29.04 -15.71 -6.28
C ALA A 104 29.08 -15.27 -4.80
N ARG A 105 28.84 -13.98 -4.52
CA ARG A 105 28.81 -13.43 -3.16
C ARG A 105 27.48 -13.69 -2.44
N LYS A 106 26.38 -13.78 -3.17
CA LYS A 106 25.01 -13.91 -2.67
C LYS A 106 24.23 -14.94 -3.49
N PRO A 107 24.58 -16.23 -3.38
CA PRO A 107 24.01 -17.27 -4.25
C PRO A 107 22.52 -17.54 -4.01
N ASP A 108 22.01 -17.21 -2.82
CA ASP A 108 20.61 -17.42 -2.44
C ASP A 108 19.70 -16.26 -2.89
N LEU A 109 20.25 -15.20 -3.48
CA LEU A 109 19.50 -14.02 -3.89
C LEU A 109 18.88 -14.25 -5.27
N ALA A 110 17.58 -14.52 -5.32
CA ALA A 110 16.85 -14.75 -6.56
C ALA A 110 16.54 -13.45 -7.32
N LEU A 111 16.13 -12.42 -6.59
CA LEU A 111 15.79 -11.08 -7.08
C LEU A 111 16.67 -10.03 -6.40
N VAL A 112 17.13 -9.07 -7.16
CA VAL A 112 18.02 -7.99 -6.66
C VAL A 112 17.36 -6.65 -6.90
N PRO A 113 17.06 -5.87 -5.85
CA PRO A 113 16.55 -4.52 -5.99
C PRO A 113 17.57 -3.61 -6.71
N ILE A 114 17.10 -2.94 -7.76
CA ILE A 114 17.91 -2.06 -8.60
C ILE A 114 17.40 -0.63 -8.64
N GLU A 115 16.11 -0.44 -8.32
CA GLU A 115 15.47 0.87 -8.27
C GLU A 115 14.32 0.85 -7.26
N VAL A 116 14.16 1.95 -6.54
CA VAL A 116 13.01 2.22 -5.68
C VAL A 116 12.48 3.61 -5.99
N SER A 117 11.20 3.73 -6.22
CA SER A 117 10.52 5.02 -6.36
C SER A 117 9.34 5.12 -5.42
N VAL A 118 9.03 6.34 -4.96
CA VAL A 118 7.93 6.58 -4.03
C VAL A 118 7.08 7.73 -4.55
N LYS A 119 5.77 7.50 -4.56
CA LYS A 119 4.76 8.48 -4.91
C LYS A 119 3.77 8.61 -3.77
N THR A 120 3.52 9.84 -3.34
CA THR A 120 2.45 10.15 -2.38
C THR A 120 1.16 10.47 -3.13
N VAL A 121 0.09 9.78 -2.79
CA VAL A 121 -1.28 10.12 -3.19
C VAL A 121 -2.05 10.37 -1.91
N ASP A 122 -2.68 11.53 -1.77
CA ASP A 122 -3.41 11.86 -0.55
C ASP A 122 -4.81 12.38 -0.86
N LEU A 123 -5.78 11.83 -0.15
CA LEU A 123 -7.16 12.28 -0.17
C LEU A 123 -7.38 13.24 1.01
N VAL A 124 -7.55 14.52 0.71
CA VAL A 124 -7.95 15.53 1.70
C VAL A 124 -9.49 15.57 1.74
N ALA A 125 -10.09 14.71 2.55
CA ALA A 125 -11.54 14.60 2.69
C ALA A 125 -11.91 14.16 4.11
N ASP A 126 -13.18 14.39 4.48
CA ASP A 126 -13.78 13.81 5.68
C ASP A 126 -14.47 12.46 5.40
N LEU A 127 -14.97 11.81 6.44
CA LEU A 127 -15.63 10.51 6.32
C LEU A 127 -16.92 10.58 5.51
N GLU A 128 -17.63 11.71 5.52
CA GLU A 128 -18.87 11.89 4.74
C GLU A 128 -18.55 11.93 3.25
N THR A 129 -17.58 12.74 2.85
CA THR A 129 -17.09 12.80 1.47
C THR A 129 -16.63 11.42 0.96
N ILE A 130 -15.88 10.66 1.78
CA ILE A 130 -15.47 9.29 1.42
C ILE A 130 -16.67 8.40 1.16
N ARG A 131 -17.71 8.47 1.99
CA ARG A 131 -18.94 7.69 1.83
C ARG A 131 -19.71 8.09 0.57
N ASP A 132 -19.70 9.38 0.24
CA ASP A 132 -20.35 9.89 -0.98
C ASP A 132 -19.65 9.36 -2.24
N ILE A 133 -18.33 9.41 -2.28
CA ILE A 133 -17.53 8.81 -3.36
C ILE A 133 -17.82 7.31 -3.48
N LYS A 134 -17.87 6.59 -2.35
CA LYS A 134 -18.23 5.17 -2.34
C LYS A 134 -19.65 4.89 -2.86
N ARG A 135 -20.61 5.79 -2.58
CA ARG A 135 -21.97 5.68 -3.13
C ARG A 135 -21.98 5.88 -4.64
N ALA A 136 -21.28 6.91 -5.14
CA ALA A 136 -21.13 7.17 -6.56
C ALA A 136 -20.47 5.99 -7.29
N ALA A 137 -19.41 5.42 -6.72
CA ALA A 137 -18.74 4.24 -7.26
C ALA A 137 -19.67 3.01 -7.33
N ARG A 138 -20.46 2.75 -6.28
CA ARG A 138 -21.45 1.66 -6.29
C ARG A 138 -22.55 1.88 -7.33
N GLN A 139 -22.99 3.11 -7.53
CA GLN A 139 -23.98 3.44 -8.56
C GLN A 139 -23.41 3.20 -9.96
N ALA A 140 -22.20 3.69 -10.23
CA ALA A 140 -21.53 3.47 -11.50
C ALA A 140 -21.31 1.98 -11.80
N LEU A 141 -21.02 1.16 -10.76
CA LEU A 141 -20.91 -0.29 -10.90
C LEU A 141 -22.24 -0.95 -11.28
N LYS A 142 -23.37 -0.51 -10.69
CA LYS A 142 -24.71 -1.03 -11.00
C LYS A 142 -25.15 -0.71 -12.44
N GLU A 143 -24.66 0.38 -13.00
CA GLU A 143 -25.01 0.87 -14.32
C GLU A 143 -23.98 0.48 -15.39
N ASP A 144 -23.00 -0.36 -15.05
CA ASP A 144 -21.89 -0.79 -15.91
C ASP A 144 -21.04 0.38 -16.47
N TYR A 145 -21.03 1.52 -15.78
CA TYR A 145 -20.21 2.69 -16.12
C TYR A 145 -18.77 2.55 -15.59
N PHE A 146 -18.03 1.57 -16.12
CA PHE A 146 -16.71 1.18 -15.61
C PHE A 146 -15.68 2.31 -15.61
N GLN A 147 -15.73 3.27 -16.54
CA GLN A 147 -14.80 4.40 -16.54
C GLN A 147 -15.12 5.40 -15.42
N VAL A 148 -16.40 5.62 -15.12
CA VAL A 148 -16.85 6.44 -13.99
C VAL A 148 -16.49 5.75 -12.69
N LEU A 149 -16.76 4.43 -12.58
CA LEU A 149 -16.35 3.62 -11.42
C LEU A 149 -14.84 3.75 -11.14
N ARG A 150 -13.99 3.57 -12.17
CA ARG A 150 -12.54 3.70 -12.04
C ARG A 150 -12.13 5.09 -11.56
N TYR A 151 -12.76 6.13 -12.08
CA TYR A 151 -12.52 7.51 -11.68
C TYR A 151 -12.88 7.74 -10.19
N GLU A 152 -14.06 7.27 -9.76
CA GLU A 152 -14.49 7.41 -8.36
C GLU A 152 -13.59 6.61 -7.40
N LEU A 153 -13.21 5.37 -7.77
CA LEU A 153 -12.30 4.57 -6.95
C LEU A 153 -10.89 5.19 -6.84
N ALA A 154 -10.40 5.84 -7.90
CA ALA A 154 -9.10 6.51 -7.88
C ALA A 154 -9.03 7.66 -6.86
N LYS A 155 -10.16 8.29 -6.53
CA LYS A 155 -10.25 9.35 -5.52
C LYS A 155 -10.07 8.81 -4.09
N LEU A 156 -10.28 7.52 -3.85
CA LEU A 156 -10.23 6.92 -2.51
C LEU A 156 -8.81 6.52 -2.07
N ALA A 157 -7.79 6.87 -2.83
CA ALA A 157 -6.40 6.60 -2.48
C ALA A 157 -5.85 7.66 -1.51
N SER A 158 -5.32 7.23 -0.38
CA SER A 158 -4.57 8.05 0.58
C SER A 158 -3.40 7.23 1.10
N GLU A 159 -2.29 7.18 0.33
CA GLU A 159 -1.22 6.21 0.51
C GLU A 159 0.13 6.69 -0.04
N LEU A 160 1.19 6.12 0.48
CA LEU A 160 2.49 6.09 -0.18
C LEU A 160 2.53 4.85 -1.07
N GLN A 161 2.74 5.06 -2.36
CA GLN A 161 2.96 4.01 -3.35
C GLN A 161 4.46 3.83 -3.51
N VAL A 162 4.99 2.70 -3.07
CA VAL A 162 6.40 2.34 -3.20
C VAL A 162 6.53 1.33 -4.31
N THR A 163 7.23 1.70 -5.37
CA THR A 163 7.52 0.79 -6.50
C THR A 163 8.98 0.35 -6.40
N LYS A 164 9.19 -0.96 -6.42
CA LYS A 164 10.54 -1.59 -6.51
C LYS A 164 10.69 -2.25 -7.86
N VAL A 165 11.84 -2.06 -8.47
CA VAL A 165 12.25 -2.81 -9.66
C VAL A 165 13.37 -3.76 -9.25
N GLU A 166 13.21 -5.03 -9.56
CA GLU A 166 14.11 -6.10 -9.16
C GLU A 166 14.59 -6.89 -10.37
N LEU A 167 15.89 -7.21 -10.39
CA LEU A 167 16.55 -7.94 -11.45
C LEU A 167 16.64 -9.42 -11.08
N PRO A 168 16.17 -10.37 -11.95
CA PRO A 168 16.30 -11.79 -11.72
C PRO A 168 17.74 -12.24 -11.91
N LEU A 169 18.45 -12.50 -10.80
CA LEU A 169 19.88 -12.76 -10.82
C LEU A 169 20.25 -14.12 -11.47
N ALA A 170 19.35 -15.10 -11.45
CA ALA A 170 19.60 -16.41 -12.00
C ALA A 170 19.60 -16.45 -13.54
N THR A 171 18.75 -15.65 -14.18
CA THR A 171 18.51 -15.72 -15.64
C THR A 171 19.18 -14.60 -16.42
N PHE A 172 19.37 -13.45 -15.79
CA PHE A 172 19.85 -12.24 -16.45
C PHE A 172 21.29 -12.38 -17.00
N PRO A 173 22.28 -12.93 -16.26
CA PRO A 173 23.63 -13.15 -16.78
C PRO A 173 23.67 -14.07 -17.99
N GLU A 174 22.82 -15.10 -18.03
CA GLU A 174 22.78 -16.05 -19.16
C GLU A 174 22.20 -15.41 -20.42
N ALA A 175 21.25 -14.50 -20.29
CA ALA A 175 20.75 -13.72 -21.42
C ALA A 175 21.84 -12.82 -22.00
N MET A 176 22.69 -12.20 -21.16
CA MET A 176 23.82 -11.39 -21.61
C MET A 176 24.85 -12.22 -22.40
N LYS A 177 25.20 -13.43 -21.91
CA LYS A 177 26.08 -14.35 -22.59
C LYS A 177 25.49 -14.82 -23.94
N SER A 178 24.19 -15.08 -23.96
CA SER A 178 23.49 -15.47 -25.19
C SER A 178 23.48 -14.38 -26.25
N ALA A 179 23.23 -13.12 -25.83
CA ALA A 179 23.30 -11.96 -26.70
C ALA A 179 24.73 -11.75 -27.27
N ALA A 180 25.76 -11.85 -26.43
CA ALA A 180 27.16 -11.77 -26.88
C ALA A 180 27.49 -12.82 -27.95
N ALA A 181 27.10 -14.08 -27.73
CA ALA A 181 27.30 -15.14 -28.69
C ALA A 181 26.57 -14.93 -30.05
N LEU A 182 25.44 -14.24 -30.05
CA LEU A 182 24.71 -13.84 -31.26
C LEU A 182 25.43 -12.70 -31.98
N ILE A 183 25.98 -11.72 -31.26
CA ILE A 183 26.77 -10.63 -31.84
C ILE A 183 28.00 -11.20 -32.57
N ASP A 184 28.73 -12.11 -31.93
CA ASP A 184 29.90 -12.77 -32.54
C ASP A 184 29.56 -13.53 -33.86
N LYS A 185 28.31 -14.01 -33.97
CA LYS A 185 27.79 -14.64 -35.20
C LYS A 185 27.23 -13.65 -36.23
N GLY A 186 27.33 -12.36 -35.99
CA GLY A 186 26.77 -11.31 -36.84
C GLY A 186 25.25 -11.17 -36.76
N LYS A 187 24.58 -11.81 -35.79
CA LYS A 187 23.13 -11.84 -35.59
C LYS A 187 22.67 -10.73 -34.59
N THR A 188 22.97 -9.50 -34.95
CA THR A 188 22.77 -8.35 -34.07
C THR A 188 21.30 -8.09 -33.72
N ASP A 189 20.37 -8.31 -34.65
CA ASP A 189 18.94 -8.13 -34.38
C ASP A 189 18.38 -9.22 -33.43
N GLU A 190 18.85 -10.48 -33.60
CA GLU A 190 18.53 -11.54 -32.65
C GLU A 190 19.11 -11.26 -31.26
N ALA A 191 20.31 -10.68 -31.18
CA ALA A 191 20.91 -10.23 -29.91
C ALA A 191 20.07 -9.15 -29.23
N LYS A 192 19.59 -8.15 -29.95
CA LYS A 192 18.69 -7.11 -29.42
C LYS A 192 17.41 -7.72 -28.86
N VAL A 193 16.80 -8.68 -29.56
CA VAL A 193 15.60 -9.39 -29.07
C VAL A 193 15.88 -10.09 -27.75
N VAL A 194 17.02 -10.76 -27.60
CA VAL A 194 17.41 -11.42 -26.33
C VAL A 194 17.54 -10.39 -25.20
N LEU A 195 18.20 -9.24 -25.46
CA LEU A 195 18.36 -8.20 -24.47
C LEU A 195 17.03 -7.56 -24.05
N TYR A 196 16.16 -7.23 -25.00
CA TYR A 196 14.81 -6.73 -24.68
C TYR A 196 13.99 -7.77 -23.93
N THR A 197 14.11 -9.06 -24.28
CA THR A 197 13.43 -10.12 -23.54
C THR A 197 13.93 -10.17 -22.09
N ALA A 198 15.23 -10.07 -21.87
CA ALA A 198 15.80 -10.01 -20.51
C ALA A 198 15.27 -8.79 -19.73
N LEU A 199 15.23 -7.61 -20.34
CA LEU A 199 14.65 -6.41 -19.72
C LEU A 199 13.17 -6.59 -19.34
N ASN A 200 12.40 -7.33 -20.13
CA ASN A 200 11.01 -7.64 -19.84
C ASN A 200 10.84 -8.68 -18.71
N THR A 201 11.92 -9.28 -18.21
CA THR A 201 11.88 -10.17 -17.04
C THR A 201 12.10 -9.43 -15.72
N LEU A 202 12.36 -8.13 -15.74
CA LEU A 202 12.42 -7.34 -14.53
C LEU A 202 11.11 -7.43 -13.76
N VAL A 203 11.20 -7.65 -12.46
CA VAL A 203 10.04 -7.79 -11.60
C VAL A 203 9.73 -6.41 -11.00
N ILE A 204 8.51 -5.95 -11.22
CA ILE A 204 8.03 -4.70 -10.63
C ILE A 204 7.04 -5.09 -9.54
N SER A 205 7.34 -4.70 -8.31
CA SER A 205 6.46 -4.87 -7.16
C SER A 205 6.04 -3.51 -6.61
N GLU A 206 4.80 -3.42 -6.18
CA GLU A 206 4.24 -2.23 -5.54
C GLU A 206 3.82 -2.56 -4.12
N GLU A 207 4.21 -1.69 -3.18
CA GLU A 207 3.77 -1.69 -1.80
C GLU A 207 3.01 -0.40 -1.53
N ARG A 208 1.87 -0.48 -0.86
CA ARG A 208 1.01 0.67 -0.54
C ARG A 208 0.91 0.85 0.96
N ILE A 209 1.42 1.96 1.46
CA ILE A 209 1.40 2.28 2.88
C ILE A 209 0.32 3.34 3.12
N PRO A 210 -0.78 3.01 3.81
CA PRO A 210 -1.88 3.95 4.01
C PRO A 210 -1.47 5.16 4.85
N LEU A 211 -1.67 6.38 4.34
CA LEU A 211 -1.38 7.62 5.06
C LEU A 211 -2.18 7.77 6.36
N PRO A 212 -3.48 7.39 6.43
CA PRO A 212 -4.19 7.46 7.69
C PRO A 212 -3.56 6.60 8.79
N ILE A 213 -2.97 5.46 8.45
CA ILE A 213 -2.25 4.62 9.43
C ILE A 213 -0.96 5.30 9.90
N LEU A 214 -0.20 5.93 8.99
CA LEU A 214 0.99 6.70 9.37
C LEU A 214 0.62 7.88 10.27
N ARG A 215 -0.47 8.58 9.97
CA ARG A 215 -0.99 9.67 10.81
C ARG A 215 -1.40 9.16 12.19
N ALA A 216 -2.11 8.04 12.27
CA ALA A 216 -2.46 7.44 13.55
C ALA A 216 -1.21 7.06 14.36
N GLN A 217 -0.18 6.50 13.73
CA GLN A 217 1.09 6.18 14.39
C GLN A 217 1.80 7.43 14.92
N ALA A 218 1.85 8.51 14.14
CA ALA A 218 2.46 9.77 14.56
C ALA A 218 1.72 10.41 15.75
N LEU A 219 0.39 10.39 15.73
CA LEU A 219 -0.46 10.91 16.82
C LEU A 219 -0.28 10.11 18.11
N ILE A 220 -0.23 8.79 18.02
CA ILE A 220 0.03 7.92 19.18
C ILE A 220 1.44 8.10 19.71
N ALA A 221 2.45 8.22 18.85
CA ALA A 221 3.81 8.48 19.27
C ALA A 221 3.92 9.81 20.02
N GLN A 222 3.19 10.85 19.58
CA GLN A 222 3.13 12.12 20.29
C GLN A 222 2.43 11.97 21.65
N ALA A 223 1.29 11.27 21.69
CA ALA A 223 0.55 11.06 22.93
C ALA A 223 1.35 10.30 24.01
N ILE A 224 2.29 9.43 23.59
CA ILE A 224 3.21 8.75 24.53
C ILE A 224 4.23 9.71 25.14
N THR A 225 4.71 10.69 24.36
CA THR A 225 5.73 11.63 24.81
C THR A 225 5.16 12.77 25.65
N ASP A 226 3.87 13.05 25.50
CA ASP A 226 3.21 14.14 26.23
C ASP A 226 2.84 13.67 27.65
N ASP A 227 3.27 14.44 28.62
CA ASP A 227 2.95 14.19 30.02
C ASP A 227 1.54 14.69 30.34
N ALA A 228 0.62 13.79 30.68
CA ALA A 228 -0.75 14.11 31.08
C ALA A 228 -0.86 14.61 32.53
N SER A 229 0.20 15.21 33.09
CA SER A 229 0.33 15.59 34.49
C SER A 229 -0.63 16.69 34.96
N ASN A 230 -1.25 17.42 34.04
CA ASN A 230 -2.24 18.46 34.34
C ASN A 230 -3.42 18.40 33.33
N GLU A 231 -4.52 19.08 33.67
CA GLU A 231 -5.78 19.04 32.89
C GLU A 231 -5.63 19.53 31.44
N ASP A 232 -4.74 20.51 31.18
CA ASP A 232 -4.55 21.02 29.82
C ASP A 232 -3.77 20.01 28.97
N LYS A 233 -2.72 19.42 29.53
CA LYS A 233 -1.97 18.34 28.88
C LYS A 233 -2.82 17.08 28.65
N LYS A 234 -3.66 16.75 29.62
CA LYS A 234 -4.64 15.67 29.51
C LYS A 234 -5.60 15.88 28.33
N LYS A 235 -6.08 17.11 28.13
CA LYS A 235 -6.91 17.45 26.96
C LYS A 235 -6.15 17.30 25.65
N GLU A 236 -4.90 17.75 25.58
CA GLU A 236 -4.04 17.58 24.41
C GLU A 236 -3.86 16.08 24.06
N VAL A 237 -3.51 15.25 25.03
CA VAL A 237 -3.37 13.79 24.85
C VAL A 237 -4.69 13.15 24.39
N LEU A 238 -5.82 13.55 24.98
CA LEU A 238 -7.13 13.04 24.53
C LEU A 238 -7.46 13.48 23.11
N ALA A 239 -7.13 14.71 22.71
CA ALA A 239 -7.31 15.18 21.35
C ALA A 239 -6.45 14.39 20.36
N LEU A 240 -5.19 14.05 20.71
CA LEU A 240 -4.33 13.18 19.90
C LEU A 240 -4.95 11.78 19.72
N LEU A 241 -5.49 11.20 20.79
CA LEU A 241 -6.16 9.90 20.76
C LEU A 241 -7.46 9.92 19.94
N ASP A 242 -8.25 11.02 20.02
CA ASP A 242 -9.45 11.21 19.21
C ASP A 242 -9.11 11.27 17.71
N ASN A 243 -8.07 12.01 17.36
CA ASN A 243 -7.60 12.09 15.98
C ASN A 243 -6.99 10.77 15.50
N ALA A 244 -6.27 10.03 16.34
CA ALA A 244 -5.76 8.72 15.98
C ALA A 244 -6.90 7.72 15.69
N GLU A 245 -7.98 7.72 16.52
CA GLU A 245 -9.18 6.92 16.25
C GLU A 245 -9.85 7.34 14.94
N TYR A 246 -9.97 8.64 14.67
CA TYR A 246 -10.52 9.15 13.41
C TYR A 246 -9.72 8.67 12.20
N GLN A 247 -8.39 8.69 12.28
CA GLN A 247 -7.51 8.20 11.20
C GLN A 247 -7.66 6.68 10.98
N LEU A 248 -7.83 5.88 12.03
CA LEU A 248 -8.10 4.45 11.89
C LEU A 248 -9.45 4.18 11.22
N ILE A 249 -10.48 4.92 11.59
CA ILE A 249 -11.81 4.82 10.95
C ILE A 249 -11.71 5.25 9.49
N MET A 250 -10.93 6.28 9.18
CA MET A 250 -10.68 6.71 7.79
C MET A 250 -9.99 5.62 6.98
N ALA A 251 -8.96 4.96 7.53
CA ALA A 251 -8.29 3.84 6.86
C ALA A 251 -9.25 2.69 6.56
N GLU A 252 -10.11 2.33 7.52
CA GLU A 252 -11.14 1.30 7.36
C GLU A 252 -12.18 1.69 6.30
N GLU A 253 -12.64 2.95 6.31
CA GLU A 253 -13.60 3.46 5.31
C GLU A 253 -13.00 3.51 3.90
N LEU A 254 -11.73 3.81 3.76
CA LEU A 254 -11.00 3.77 2.48
C LEU A 254 -10.76 2.34 1.99
N GLY A 255 -10.92 1.34 2.86
CA GLY A 255 -10.81 -0.07 2.50
C GLY A 255 -9.40 -0.65 2.65
N TYR A 256 -8.50 0.01 3.37
CA TYR A 256 -7.18 -0.54 3.68
C TYR A 256 -7.28 -1.66 4.71
N GLY A 257 -6.76 -2.83 4.37
CA GLY A 257 -6.76 -4.01 5.25
C GLY A 257 -8.11 -4.73 5.34
N ASP A 258 -8.12 -5.86 6.05
CA ASP A 258 -9.32 -6.65 6.28
C ASP A 258 -10.27 -5.94 7.25
N ARG A 259 -11.52 -5.80 6.85
CA ARG A 259 -12.55 -5.02 7.53
C ARG A 259 -12.85 -5.43 8.97
N ASP A 260 -12.29 -6.52 9.47
CA ASP A 260 -13.11 -7.22 10.41
C ASP A 260 -12.60 -7.21 11.85
N ARG A 261 -11.48 -7.81 12.13
CA ARG A 261 -11.10 -8.04 13.53
C ARG A 261 -10.18 -6.96 14.08
N GLU A 262 -9.25 -6.51 13.27
CA GLU A 262 -8.12 -5.73 13.74
C GLU A 262 -8.48 -4.28 13.99
N TYR A 263 -9.29 -3.68 13.12
CA TYR A 263 -9.82 -2.34 13.38
C TYR A 263 -10.68 -2.30 14.66
N LYS A 264 -11.47 -3.34 14.91
CA LYS A 264 -12.25 -3.43 16.17
C LYS A 264 -11.35 -3.50 17.39
N GLU A 265 -10.26 -4.28 17.31
CA GLU A 265 -9.30 -4.38 18.41
C GLU A 265 -8.49 -3.09 18.61
N LEU A 266 -8.05 -2.45 17.53
CA LEU A 266 -7.38 -1.17 17.57
C LEU A 266 -8.28 -0.08 18.18
N ASN A 267 -9.53 0.02 17.69
CA ASN A 267 -10.51 0.97 18.22
C ASN A 267 -10.89 0.68 19.68
N LYS A 268 -10.95 -0.60 20.10
CA LYS A 268 -11.15 -0.96 21.49
C LYS A 268 -9.99 -0.49 22.36
N THR A 269 -8.75 -0.73 21.92
CA THR A 269 -7.55 -0.34 22.68
C THR A 269 -7.43 1.19 22.80
N ILE A 270 -7.77 1.96 21.74
CA ILE A 270 -7.83 3.43 21.83
C ILE A 270 -8.86 3.89 22.88
N LYS A 271 -10.03 3.25 22.95
CA LYS A 271 -11.04 3.58 23.97
C LYS A 271 -10.55 3.26 25.38
N GLU A 272 -9.84 2.16 25.56
CA GLU A 272 -9.21 1.81 26.83
C GLU A 272 -8.14 2.85 27.22
N LEU A 273 -7.32 3.29 26.26
CA LEU A 273 -6.34 4.36 26.45
C LEU A 273 -7.00 5.68 26.87
N LYS A 274 -8.03 6.13 26.14
CA LYS A 274 -8.78 7.34 26.48
C LYS A 274 -9.36 7.28 27.89
N LYS A 275 -9.89 6.11 28.26
CA LYS A 275 -10.41 5.91 29.62
C LYS A 275 -9.30 5.98 30.67
N SER A 276 -8.18 5.29 30.45
CA SER A 276 -7.04 5.33 31.38
C SER A 276 -6.51 6.74 31.58
N VAL A 277 -6.35 7.51 30.49
CA VAL A 277 -5.92 8.92 30.56
C VAL A 277 -6.94 9.80 31.33
N LYS A 278 -8.25 9.60 31.11
CA LYS A 278 -9.32 10.34 31.82
C LYS A 278 -9.32 10.05 33.33
N ASP A 279 -9.07 8.81 33.69
CA ASP A 279 -9.14 8.32 35.07
C ASP A 279 -7.78 8.46 35.82
N ASP A 280 -6.80 9.18 35.25
CA ASP A 280 -5.43 9.36 35.77
C ASP A 280 -4.71 8.02 36.06
N GLY A 281 -5.06 6.99 35.27
CA GLY A 281 -4.46 5.67 35.38
C GLY A 281 -3.12 5.57 34.66
N ASP A 282 -2.30 4.59 35.05
CA ASP A 282 -1.07 4.27 34.31
C ASP A 282 -1.42 3.71 32.92
N SER A 283 -1.19 4.53 31.89
CA SER A 283 -1.49 4.21 30.49
C SER A 283 -0.27 3.75 29.67
N GLN A 284 0.95 3.81 30.25
CA GLN A 284 2.19 3.55 29.50
C GLN A 284 2.22 2.16 28.86
N ALA A 285 1.88 1.11 29.61
CA ALA A 285 1.84 -0.25 29.08
C ALA A 285 0.77 -0.42 27.97
N LEU A 286 -0.36 0.26 28.07
CA LEU A 286 -1.40 0.28 27.03
C LEU A 286 -0.93 0.98 25.76
N PHE A 287 -0.22 2.09 25.90
CA PHE A 287 0.37 2.81 24.77
C PHE A 287 1.37 1.95 24.00
N GLU A 288 2.32 1.30 24.69
CA GLU A 288 3.31 0.44 24.05
C GLU A 288 2.66 -0.77 23.37
N LYS A 289 1.67 -1.38 24.02
CA LYS A 289 0.88 -2.45 23.41
C LYS A 289 0.16 -2.00 22.15
N PHE A 290 -0.44 -0.81 22.17
CA PHE A 290 -1.15 -0.26 21.02
C PHE A 290 -0.20 0.07 19.87
N LYS A 291 0.92 0.73 20.16
CA LYS A 291 1.98 1.05 19.19
C LYS A 291 2.48 -0.20 18.47
N THR A 292 2.75 -1.28 19.23
CA THR A 292 3.19 -2.56 18.64
C THR A 292 2.10 -3.14 17.74
N LYS A 293 0.85 -3.22 18.21
CA LYS A 293 -0.27 -3.73 17.40
C LYS A 293 -0.46 -2.92 16.11
N LEU A 294 -0.38 -1.60 16.18
CA LEU A 294 -0.54 -0.73 15.03
C LEU A 294 0.61 -0.88 14.02
N ALA A 295 1.84 -1.10 14.51
CA ALA A 295 2.99 -1.36 13.65
C ALA A 295 2.86 -2.72 12.92
N ASP A 296 2.42 -3.77 13.62
CA ASP A 296 2.18 -5.09 13.04
C ASP A 296 1.03 -5.05 12.03
N PHE A 297 -0.04 -4.33 12.36
CA PHE A 297 -1.15 -4.11 11.45
C PHE A 297 -0.71 -3.40 10.17
N LYS A 298 0.03 -2.27 10.29
CA LYS A 298 0.60 -1.57 9.14
C LYS A 298 1.40 -2.49 8.24
N LYS A 299 2.29 -3.31 8.81
CA LYS A 299 3.15 -4.22 8.05
C LYS A 299 2.35 -5.24 7.24
N ARG A 300 1.21 -5.70 7.75
CA ARG A 300 0.36 -6.68 7.04
C ARG A 300 -0.47 -6.07 5.93
N ILE A 301 -0.92 -4.82 6.08
CA ILE A 301 -1.79 -4.16 5.09
C ILE A 301 -1.01 -3.37 4.04
N ALA A 302 0.30 -3.24 4.18
CA ALA A 302 1.21 -2.58 3.25
C ALA A 302 1.65 -3.50 2.10
N SER A 303 0.79 -4.39 1.64
CA SER A 303 1.09 -5.39 0.58
C SER A 303 0.39 -5.07 -0.73
#